data_14dab1391f282d9cecc406e7df049f30
#
_entry.id   14dab1391f282d9cecc406e7df049f30
#
_cell.length_a   1.000
_cell.length_b   1.000
_cell.length_c   1.000
_cell.angle_alpha   90.00
_cell.angle_beta   90.00
_cell.angle_gamma   90.00
#
_symmetry.space_group_name_H-M   'P 1'
#
loop_
_entity.id
_entity.type
_entity.pdbx_description
1 polymer ?
#
loop_
_entity_poly.entity_id
_entity_poly.type
_entity_poly.pdbx_seq_one_letter_code
_entity_poly.pdbx_strand_id
1 'polypeptide(L)'
;MRPRKYLIKLETTAIKKVQKLKRSLSVIHDPITIPEIYLANITIEALNTWINFSRSFYLSCSTLCPKTSNGNRVTTDVRVTDFNDAIGRAIRLVNSRARPDSSGIWDRRDEPTWRKPSTLIDVCSNIGCSNILNIRDGLSAQQTFFSDLPDFRNFYAHRNQQTEFAAMQKAPTYSISATLRPSDILRAFPINESSRLLEKWLDEIKFTIQYLCYE
;
A
#
# COMPACT_ATOMS: atom_id res chain seq x y z
N MET A 1 -10.77 -2.75 -2.21
CA MET A 1 -11.50 -1.50 -2.55
C MET A 1 -11.98 -1.57 -3.99
N ARG A 2 -12.98 -0.77 -4.38
CA ARG A 2 -13.47 -0.71 -5.77
C ARG A 2 -12.99 0.60 -6.43
N PRO A 3 -12.73 0.62 -7.77
CA PRO A 3 -12.44 1.84 -8.53
C PRO A 3 -13.57 2.87 -8.39
N ARG A 4 -13.23 4.17 -8.46
CA ARG A 4 -14.16 5.28 -8.21
C ARG A 4 -13.97 6.42 -9.20
N LYS A 5 -15.07 7.05 -9.63
CA LYS A 5 -15.06 8.31 -10.42
C LYS A 5 -14.60 9.53 -9.62
N TYR A 6 -14.53 9.45 -8.30
CA TYR A 6 -14.06 10.50 -7.39
C TYR A 6 -13.00 9.90 -6.48
N LEU A 7 -11.76 10.36 -6.56
CA LEU A 7 -10.67 9.87 -5.74
C LEU A 7 -10.91 10.10 -4.26
N ILE A 8 -11.60 11.18 -3.88
CA ILE A 8 -12.02 11.41 -2.48
C ILE A 8 -12.83 10.27 -1.87
N LYS A 9 -13.62 9.54 -2.68
CA LYS A 9 -14.37 8.37 -2.18
C LYS A 9 -13.46 7.15 -1.98
N LEU A 10 -12.43 7.01 -2.82
CA LEU A 10 -11.41 5.96 -2.66
C LEU A 10 -10.56 6.25 -1.43
N GLU A 11 -10.08 7.49 -1.31
CA GLU A 11 -9.36 8.03 -0.16
C GLU A 11 -10.12 7.79 1.14
N THR A 12 -11.36 8.28 1.24
CA THR A 12 -12.21 8.12 2.43
C THR A 12 -12.35 6.65 2.84
N THR A 13 -12.52 5.75 1.86
CA THR A 13 -12.65 4.31 2.13
C THR A 13 -11.35 3.73 2.71
N ALA A 14 -10.20 4.12 2.16
CA ALA A 14 -8.90 3.65 2.62
C ALA A 14 -8.54 4.22 3.99
N ILE A 15 -8.75 5.54 4.18
CA ILE A 15 -8.48 6.22 5.46
C ILE A 15 -9.34 5.66 6.58
N LYS A 16 -10.64 5.39 6.35
CA LYS A 16 -11.50 4.73 7.35
C LYS A 16 -10.93 3.39 7.81
N LYS A 17 -10.34 2.60 6.88
CA LYS A 17 -9.67 1.34 7.25
C LYS A 17 -8.44 1.58 8.10
N VAL A 18 -7.55 2.50 7.69
CA VAL A 18 -6.35 2.87 8.47
C VAL A 18 -6.72 3.36 9.86
N GLN A 19 -7.73 4.24 9.97
CA GLN A 19 -8.21 4.74 11.26
C GLN A 19 -8.79 3.63 12.14
N LYS A 20 -9.50 2.65 11.56
CA LYS A 20 -9.97 1.48 12.31
C LYS A 20 -8.79 0.68 12.87
N LEU A 21 -7.74 0.46 12.08
CA LEU A 21 -6.53 -0.23 12.54
C LEU A 21 -5.83 0.54 13.68
N LYS A 22 -5.70 1.88 13.56
CA LYS A 22 -5.16 2.72 14.63
C LYS A 22 -5.97 2.64 15.91
N ARG A 23 -7.30 2.71 15.82
CA ARG A 23 -8.18 2.54 17.00
C ARG A 23 -8.02 1.17 17.64
N SER A 24 -7.82 0.10 16.84
CA SER A 24 -7.55 -1.22 17.39
C SER A 24 -6.25 -1.29 18.19
N LEU A 25 -5.25 -0.47 17.85
CA LEU A 25 -4.02 -0.32 18.64
C LEU A 25 -4.24 0.47 19.92
N SER A 26 -5.08 1.50 19.91
CA SER A 26 -5.29 2.41 21.06
C SER A 26 -6.28 1.88 22.11
N VAL A 27 -7.14 0.92 21.77
CA VAL A 27 -8.15 0.36 22.71
C VAL A 27 -7.51 -0.52 23.80
N ILE A 28 -6.27 -0.94 23.60
CA ILE A 28 -5.57 -1.80 24.55
C ILE A 28 -4.81 -0.88 25.50
N HIS A 29 -5.33 -0.70 26.71
CA HIS A 29 -4.84 0.21 27.74
C HIS A 29 -3.39 -0.03 28.20
N ASP A 30 -2.87 -1.25 27.99
CA ASP A 30 -1.49 -1.57 28.31
C ASP A 30 -0.69 -1.85 27.03
N PRO A 31 0.28 -0.95 26.70
CA PRO A 31 1.15 -1.13 25.55
C PRO A 31 1.98 -2.42 25.55
N ILE A 32 2.18 -3.05 26.70
CA ILE A 32 2.96 -4.28 26.84
C ILE A 32 2.12 -5.52 26.48
N THR A 33 0.80 -5.44 26.61
CA THR A 33 -0.10 -6.60 26.53
C THR A 33 -0.91 -6.72 25.24
N ILE A 34 -0.60 -5.93 24.18
CA ILE A 34 -1.28 -6.16 22.88
C ILE A 34 -1.02 -7.61 22.45
N PRO A 35 -2.03 -8.48 22.41
CA PRO A 35 -1.81 -9.85 21.97
C PRO A 35 -1.21 -9.87 20.58
N GLU A 36 -0.24 -10.75 20.36
CA GLU A 36 0.49 -10.85 19.09
C GLU A 36 -0.43 -11.05 17.89
N ILE A 37 -1.56 -11.73 18.10
CA ILE A 37 -2.58 -11.95 17.05
C ILE A 37 -3.18 -10.64 16.52
N TYR A 38 -3.35 -9.63 17.38
CA TYR A 38 -3.84 -8.32 16.96
C TYR A 38 -2.78 -7.56 16.16
N LEU A 39 -1.52 -7.61 16.58
CA LEU A 39 -0.41 -7.04 15.80
C LEU A 39 -0.30 -7.70 14.43
N ALA A 40 -0.39 -9.04 14.38
CA ALA A 40 -0.40 -9.79 13.13
C ALA A 40 -1.52 -9.31 12.20
N ASN A 41 -2.76 -9.24 12.72
CA ASN A 41 -3.91 -8.80 11.94
C ASN A 41 -3.75 -7.36 11.44
N ILE A 42 -3.33 -6.43 12.31
CA ILE A 42 -3.14 -5.02 11.94
C ILE A 42 -2.05 -4.88 10.89
N THR A 43 -0.92 -5.58 11.04
CA THR A 43 0.20 -5.56 10.09
C THR A 43 -0.21 -6.08 8.72
N ILE A 44 -0.92 -7.20 8.66
CA ILE A 44 -1.43 -7.79 7.42
C ILE A 44 -2.45 -6.86 6.75
N GLU A 45 -3.40 -6.33 7.51
CA GLU A 45 -4.45 -5.46 6.99
C GLU A 45 -3.93 -4.06 6.59
N ALA A 46 -2.88 -3.55 7.25
CA ALA A 46 -2.22 -2.32 6.83
C ALA A 46 -1.66 -2.46 5.41
N LEU A 47 -0.87 -3.50 5.16
CA LEU A 47 -0.32 -3.75 3.82
C LEU A 47 -1.41 -4.05 2.78
N ASN A 48 -2.42 -4.85 3.15
CA ASN A 48 -3.56 -5.13 2.28
C ASN A 48 -4.35 -3.85 1.93
N THR A 49 -4.44 -2.90 2.86
CA THR A 49 -5.10 -1.61 2.62
C THR A 49 -4.36 -0.82 1.55
N TRP A 50 -3.03 -0.74 1.64
CA TRP A 50 -2.19 -0.10 0.62
C TRP A 50 -2.30 -0.81 -0.73
N ILE A 51 -2.11 -2.14 -0.79
CA ILE A 51 -2.19 -2.93 -2.03
C ILE A 51 -3.52 -2.73 -2.75
N ASN A 52 -4.63 -2.82 -2.00
CA ASN A 52 -5.96 -2.65 -2.58
C ASN A 52 -6.24 -1.20 -3.00
N PHE A 53 -5.67 -0.22 -2.28
CA PHE A 53 -5.75 1.19 -2.67
C PHE A 53 -4.99 1.42 -3.97
N SER A 54 -3.70 1.04 -4.04
CA SER A 54 -2.83 1.22 -5.20
C SER A 54 -3.46 0.64 -6.48
N ARG A 55 -3.92 -0.62 -6.42
CA ARG A 55 -4.64 -1.26 -7.52
C ARG A 55 -5.90 -0.48 -7.94
N SER A 56 -6.72 -0.10 -6.96
CA SER A 56 -8.00 0.60 -7.24
C SER A 56 -7.78 2.02 -7.74
N PHE A 57 -6.71 2.69 -7.31
CA PHE A 57 -6.29 3.99 -7.79
C PHE A 57 -5.93 3.92 -9.28
N TYR A 58 -5.02 3.00 -9.67
CA TYR A 58 -4.69 2.76 -11.06
C TYR A 58 -5.92 2.47 -11.92
N LEU A 59 -6.79 1.55 -11.49
CA LEU A 59 -8.03 1.23 -12.22
C LEU A 59 -8.97 2.42 -12.33
N SER A 60 -9.02 3.29 -11.32
CA SER A 60 -9.82 4.52 -11.40
C SER A 60 -9.26 5.48 -12.45
N CYS A 61 -7.95 5.72 -12.41
CA CYS A 61 -7.28 6.62 -13.35
C CYS A 61 -7.37 6.11 -14.79
N SER A 62 -7.16 4.81 -15.00
CA SER A 62 -7.12 4.22 -16.34
C SER A 62 -8.47 4.17 -17.05
N THR A 63 -9.58 3.98 -16.32
CA THR A 63 -10.88 3.68 -16.95
C THR A 63 -11.98 4.70 -16.66
N LEU A 64 -11.89 5.47 -15.58
CA LEU A 64 -13.00 6.30 -15.10
C LEU A 64 -12.73 7.79 -15.19
N CYS A 65 -11.52 8.21 -15.60
CA CYS A 65 -11.09 9.62 -15.62
C CYS A 65 -11.53 10.35 -14.35
N PRO A 66 -11.07 9.94 -13.17
CA PRO A 66 -11.63 10.37 -11.90
C PRO A 66 -11.35 11.83 -11.62
N LYS A 67 -12.16 12.43 -10.74
CA LYS A 67 -11.86 13.73 -10.14
C LYS A 67 -11.05 13.54 -8.87
N THR A 68 -9.96 14.31 -8.74
CA THR A 68 -9.15 14.43 -7.53
C THR A 68 -9.91 15.16 -6.43
N SER A 69 -9.34 15.25 -5.23
CA SER A 69 -9.95 16.01 -4.12
C SER A 69 -10.02 17.50 -4.40
N ASN A 70 -9.10 18.04 -5.22
CA ASN A 70 -9.11 19.42 -5.71
C ASN A 70 -10.09 19.65 -6.89
N GLY A 71 -10.78 18.60 -7.35
CA GLY A 71 -11.72 18.71 -8.45
C GLY A 71 -11.11 18.57 -9.85
N ASN A 72 -9.78 18.47 -9.98
CA ASN A 72 -9.09 18.24 -11.24
C ASN A 72 -9.44 16.87 -11.81
N ARG A 73 -9.58 16.76 -13.12
CA ARG A 73 -9.85 15.48 -13.78
C ARG A 73 -8.55 14.82 -14.18
N VAL A 74 -8.35 13.59 -13.77
CA VAL A 74 -7.23 12.75 -14.24
C VAL A 74 -7.62 12.18 -15.60
N THR A 75 -6.79 12.45 -16.62
CA THR A 75 -6.93 11.89 -17.97
C THR A 75 -5.76 10.95 -18.27
N THR A 76 -5.88 10.19 -19.35
CA THR A 76 -4.84 9.30 -19.85
C THR A 76 -4.67 9.48 -21.35
N ASP A 77 -3.42 9.35 -21.84
CA ASP A 77 -3.10 9.43 -23.27
C ASP A 77 -3.53 8.18 -24.01
N VAL A 78 -3.54 7.05 -23.33
CA VAL A 78 -3.91 5.75 -23.87
C VAL A 78 -5.37 5.45 -23.56
N ARG A 79 -6.15 5.13 -24.59
CA ARG A 79 -7.52 4.68 -24.41
C ARG A 79 -7.54 3.29 -23.77
N VAL A 80 -8.17 3.18 -22.59
CA VAL A 80 -8.43 1.95 -21.86
C VAL A 80 -9.93 1.69 -21.87
N THR A 81 -10.36 0.52 -22.33
CA THR A 81 -11.78 0.24 -22.58
C THR A 81 -12.54 -0.15 -21.32
N ASP A 82 -11.93 -0.97 -20.47
CA ASP A 82 -12.52 -1.50 -19.24
C ASP A 82 -11.45 -1.92 -18.21
N PHE A 83 -11.89 -2.45 -17.09
CA PHE A 83 -10.97 -2.90 -16.03
C PHE A 83 -10.11 -4.09 -16.44
N ASN A 84 -10.60 -4.96 -17.29
CA ASN A 84 -9.84 -6.11 -17.75
C ASN A 84 -8.71 -5.69 -18.71
N ASP A 85 -8.99 -4.76 -19.64
CA ASP A 85 -7.95 -4.13 -20.48
C ASP A 85 -6.90 -3.39 -19.63
N ALA A 86 -7.34 -2.62 -18.62
CA ALA A 86 -6.41 -1.97 -17.68
C ALA A 86 -5.47 -2.97 -16.99
N ILE A 87 -6.01 -4.05 -16.45
CA ILE A 87 -5.24 -5.12 -15.79
C ILE A 87 -4.29 -5.79 -16.80
N GLY A 88 -4.77 -6.09 -17.99
CA GLY A 88 -3.95 -6.70 -19.04
C GLY A 88 -2.75 -5.83 -19.44
N ARG A 89 -2.92 -4.51 -19.48
CA ARG A 89 -1.81 -3.56 -19.71
C ARG A 89 -0.80 -3.58 -18.56
N ALA A 90 -1.26 -3.55 -17.33
CA ALA A 90 -0.41 -3.63 -16.15
C ALA A 90 0.37 -4.96 -16.08
N ILE A 91 -0.27 -6.09 -16.40
CA ILE A 91 0.38 -7.40 -16.47
C ILE A 91 1.45 -7.42 -17.56
N ARG A 92 1.11 -6.99 -18.79
CA ARG A 92 2.05 -7.00 -19.93
C ARG A 92 3.26 -6.07 -19.73
N LEU A 93 3.13 -5.05 -18.91
CA LEU A 93 4.26 -4.17 -18.56
C LEU A 93 5.34 -4.93 -17.76
N VAL A 94 4.95 -5.85 -16.88
CA VAL A 94 5.87 -6.65 -16.05
C VAL A 94 6.18 -8.02 -16.66
N ASN A 95 5.29 -8.55 -17.47
CA ASN A 95 5.43 -9.83 -18.18
C ASN A 95 4.80 -9.74 -19.57
N SER A 96 5.59 -9.35 -20.57
CA SER A 96 5.13 -9.18 -21.97
C SER A 96 4.64 -10.48 -22.61
N ARG A 97 4.97 -11.65 -22.05
CA ARG A 97 4.55 -12.97 -22.55
C ARG A 97 3.23 -13.43 -21.95
N ALA A 98 2.72 -12.78 -20.90
CA ALA A 98 1.45 -13.15 -20.31
C ALA A 98 0.30 -13.05 -21.33
N ARG A 99 -0.65 -13.95 -21.22
CA ARG A 99 -1.86 -13.99 -22.04
C ARG A 99 -3.07 -14.18 -21.14
N PRO A 100 -4.23 -13.62 -21.51
CA PRO A 100 -5.47 -13.91 -20.81
C PRO A 100 -5.86 -15.38 -21.01
N ASP A 101 -6.77 -15.85 -20.19
CA ASP A 101 -7.38 -17.18 -20.38
C ASP A 101 -8.24 -17.26 -21.66
N SER A 102 -8.85 -18.43 -21.91
CA SER A 102 -9.71 -18.67 -23.08
C SER A 102 -10.96 -17.77 -23.13
N SER A 103 -11.36 -17.17 -21.99
CA SER A 103 -12.46 -16.21 -21.89
C SER A 103 -12.01 -14.76 -22.07
N GLY A 104 -10.71 -14.52 -22.31
CA GLY A 104 -10.11 -13.18 -22.40
C GLY A 104 -9.89 -12.51 -21.04
N ILE A 105 -9.98 -13.25 -19.93
CA ILE A 105 -9.83 -12.73 -18.57
C ILE A 105 -8.39 -12.94 -18.08
N TRP A 106 -7.84 -11.93 -17.42
CA TRP A 106 -6.50 -11.99 -16.84
C TRP A 106 -6.50 -12.62 -15.44
N ASP A 107 -5.56 -13.55 -15.19
CA ASP A 107 -5.41 -14.15 -13.85
C ASP A 107 -4.85 -13.10 -12.89
N ARG A 108 -5.46 -13.02 -11.71
CA ARG A 108 -5.00 -12.13 -10.62
C ARG A 108 -3.57 -12.44 -10.15
N ARG A 109 -3.10 -13.67 -10.31
CA ARG A 109 -1.73 -14.06 -9.97
C ARG A 109 -0.68 -13.41 -10.85
N ASP A 110 -1.07 -13.03 -12.08
CA ASP A 110 -0.18 -12.38 -13.04
C ASP A 110 -0.13 -10.86 -12.82
N GLU A 111 -1.01 -10.30 -11.98
CA GLU A 111 -1.01 -8.86 -11.69
C GLU A 111 0.34 -8.42 -11.10
N PRO A 112 0.81 -7.20 -11.42
CA PRO A 112 2.05 -6.69 -10.87
C PRO A 112 1.98 -6.53 -9.35
N THR A 113 3.14 -6.40 -8.73
CA THR A 113 3.25 -6.30 -7.27
C THR A 113 2.80 -4.92 -6.77
N TRP A 114 1.50 -4.71 -6.56
CA TRP A 114 0.88 -3.45 -6.16
C TRP A 114 1.39 -2.84 -4.84
N ARG A 115 2.16 -3.57 -4.05
CA ARG A 115 2.79 -3.04 -2.83
C ARG A 115 3.95 -2.07 -3.12
N LYS A 116 4.62 -2.21 -4.29
CA LYS A 116 5.80 -1.42 -4.65
C LYS A 116 5.39 -0.06 -5.22
N PRO A 117 5.98 1.07 -4.75
CA PRO A 117 5.77 2.39 -5.35
C PRO A 117 6.06 2.43 -6.84
N SER A 118 7.19 1.83 -7.26
CA SER A 118 7.60 1.77 -8.67
C SER A 118 6.52 1.15 -9.55
N THR A 119 5.84 0.11 -9.09
CA THR A 119 4.75 -0.51 -9.85
C THR A 119 3.65 0.49 -10.17
N LEU A 120 3.20 1.30 -9.20
CA LEU A 120 2.15 2.29 -9.44
C LEU A 120 2.64 3.41 -10.37
N ILE A 121 3.88 3.88 -10.20
CA ILE A 121 4.51 4.85 -11.09
C ILE A 121 4.57 4.32 -12.52
N ASP A 122 5.07 3.10 -12.71
CA ASP A 122 5.28 2.49 -14.02
C ASP A 122 3.96 2.29 -14.77
N VAL A 123 2.94 1.74 -14.12
CA VAL A 123 1.64 1.50 -14.77
C VAL A 123 0.91 2.81 -15.09
N CYS A 124 0.98 3.83 -14.22
CA CYS A 124 0.38 5.13 -14.48
C CYS A 124 1.14 5.91 -15.57
N SER A 125 2.49 5.80 -15.59
CA SER A 125 3.30 6.39 -16.66
C SER A 125 3.01 5.73 -18.00
N ASN A 126 2.86 4.41 -18.04
CA ASN A 126 2.60 3.65 -19.27
C ASN A 126 1.29 4.04 -19.97
N ILE A 127 0.28 4.45 -19.22
CA ILE A 127 -0.99 4.93 -19.76
C ILE A 127 -1.06 6.46 -19.91
N GLY A 128 0.01 7.17 -19.60
CA GLY A 128 0.06 8.64 -19.70
C GLY A 128 -0.92 9.34 -18.76
N CYS A 129 -0.93 8.97 -17.46
CA CYS A 129 -1.75 9.68 -16.48
C CYS A 129 -1.36 11.15 -16.38
N SER A 130 -2.32 12.08 -16.51
CA SER A 130 -2.07 13.53 -16.46
C SER A 130 -1.47 14.00 -15.13
N ASN A 131 -1.71 13.29 -14.03
CA ASN A 131 -1.17 13.59 -12.69
C ASN A 131 0.09 12.77 -12.34
N ILE A 132 0.84 12.29 -13.33
CA ILE A 132 2.01 11.41 -13.10
C ILE A 132 3.11 12.07 -12.27
N LEU A 133 3.29 13.38 -12.35
CA LEU A 133 4.27 14.09 -11.53
C LEU A 133 3.88 14.02 -10.06
N ASN A 134 2.62 14.29 -9.73
CA ASN A 134 2.11 14.15 -8.37
C ASN A 134 2.23 12.71 -7.83
N ILE A 135 1.96 11.70 -8.68
CA ILE A 135 2.15 10.29 -8.31
C ILE A 135 3.62 10.02 -7.97
N ARG A 136 4.57 10.51 -8.78
CA ARG A 136 6.00 10.34 -8.53
C ARG A 136 6.43 11.04 -7.25
N ASP A 137 6.02 12.27 -7.03
CA ASP A 137 6.37 13.05 -5.85
C ASP A 137 5.83 12.40 -4.58
N GLY A 138 4.57 11.98 -4.55
CA GLY A 138 3.96 11.33 -3.41
C GLY A 138 4.56 9.95 -3.08
N LEU A 139 5.14 9.27 -4.07
CA LEU A 139 5.77 7.95 -3.91
C LEU A 139 7.30 8.01 -3.79
N SER A 140 7.95 9.16 -4.07
CA SER A 140 9.37 9.40 -3.85
C SER A 140 9.70 9.78 -2.41
N ALA A 141 8.70 10.24 -1.64
CA ALA A 141 8.87 10.50 -0.21
C ALA A 141 9.40 9.24 0.47
N GLN A 142 10.44 9.39 1.30
CA GLN A 142 11.13 8.28 1.97
C GLN A 142 10.22 7.67 3.06
N GLN A 143 9.17 6.98 2.63
CA GLN A 143 8.26 6.31 3.53
C GLN A 143 8.71 4.88 3.74
N THR A 144 9.02 4.58 4.99
CA THR A 144 9.67 3.31 5.35
C THR A 144 8.73 2.12 5.29
N PHE A 145 7.41 2.33 5.37
CA PHE A 145 6.45 1.23 5.29
C PHE A 145 6.52 0.45 3.96
N PHE A 146 6.94 1.07 2.86
CA PHE A 146 7.04 0.38 1.57
C PHE A 146 8.07 -0.76 1.57
N SER A 147 9.21 -0.52 2.22
CA SER A 147 10.32 -1.46 2.28
C SER A 147 10.20 -2.44 3.44
N ASP A 148 9.66 -1.99 4.57
CA ASP A 148 9.84 -2.70 5.83
C ASP A 148 8.56 -3.44 6.28
N LEU A 149 7.38 -2.82 6.18
CA LEU A 149 6.11 -3.47 6.53
C LEU A 149 5.90 -4.84 5.84
N PRO A 150 6.32 -5.08 4.56
CA PRO A 150 6.23 -6.38 3.93
C PRO A 150 6.98 -7.50 4.67
N ASP A 151 8.12 -7.22 5.30
CA ASP A 151 8.91 -8.23 6.00
C ASP A 151 8.22 -8.66 7.30
N PHE A 152 7.63 -7.70 8.04
CA PHE A 152 6.80 -8.00 9.21
C PHE A 152 5.52 -8.76 8.83
N ARG A 153 4.88 -8.37 7.74
CA ARG A 153 3.73 -9.12 7.21
C ARG A 153 4.11 -10.55 6.85
N ASN A 154 5.27 -10.76 6.23
CA ASN A 154 5.76 -12.09 5.87
C ASN A 154 6.07 -12.93 7.12
N PHE A 155 6.66 -12.32 8.15
CA PHE A 155 6.86 -12.98 9.45
C PHE A 155 5.53 -13.52 10.00
N TYR A 156 4.49 -12.67 10.07
CA TYR A 156 3.20 -13.12 10.61
C TYR A 156 2.48 -14.15 9.73
N ALA A 157 2.71 -14.13 8.42
CA ALA A 157 2.10 -15.09 7.50
C ALA A 157 2.78 -16.48 7.53
N HIS A 158 4.09 -16.52 7.72
CA HIS A 158 4.88 -17.74 7.56
C HIS A 158 5.52 -18.25 8.86
N ARG A 159 5.80 -17.38 9.83
CA ARG A 159 6.33 -17.66 11.17
C ARG A 159 7.52 -18.63 11.17
N ASN A 160 8.46 -18.43 10.26
CA ASN A 160 9.70 -19.19 10.20
C ASN A 160 10.91 -18.32 10.53
N GLN A 161 12.04 -18.95 10.84
CA GLN A 161 13.27 -18.28 11.24
C GLN A 161 13.77 -17.25 10.21
N GLN A 162 13.64 -17.56 8.92
CA GLN A 162 14.08 -16.65 7.86
C GLN A 162 13.27 -15.35 7.83
N THR A 163 11.93 -15.43 7.95
CA THR A 163 11.06 -14.26 7.96
C THR A 163 11.18 -13.48 9.27
N GLU A 164 11.43 -14.16 10.39
CA GLU A 164 11.73 -13.52 11.67
C GLU A 164 13.01 -12.70 11.57
N PHE A 165 14.09 -13.31 11.08
CA PHE A 165 15.37 -12.62 10.89
C PHE A 165 15.25 -11.41 9.96
N ALA A 166 14.54 -11.55 8.81
CA ALA A 166 14.33 -10.45 7.88
C ALA A 166 13.62 -9.24 8.54
N ALA A 167 12.60 -9.50 9.37
CA ALA A 167 11.90 -8.45 10.12
C ALA A 167 12.79 -7.79 11.18
N MET A 168 13.58 -8.59 11.93
CA MET A 168 14.52 -8.10 12.95
C MET A 168 15.60 -7.20 12.35
N GLN A 169 16.10 -7.49 11.15
CA GLN A 169 17.10 -6.68 10.45
C GLN A 169 16.62 -5.26 10.10
N LYS A 170 15.32 -4.97 10.21
CA LYS A 170 14.77 -3.61 10.01
C LYS A 170 14.90 -2.72 11.25
N ALA A 171 15.01 -3.31 12.43
CA ALA A 171 15.03 -2.57 13.70
C ALA A 171 16.11 -1.47 13.79
N PRO A 172 17.36 -1.69 13.36
CA PRO A 172 18.41 -0.66 13.42
C PRO A 172 18.08 0.61 12.63
N THR A 173 17.33 0.52 11.54
CA THR A 173 16.88 1.69 10.76
C THR A 173 16.07 2.69 11.61
N TYR A 174 15.45 2.20 12.67
CA TYR A 174 14.63 2.97 13.62
C TYR A 174 15.34 3.22 14.95
N SER A 175 16.64 2.89 15.06
CA SER A 175 17.40 2.89 16.31
C SER A 175 16.77 2.00 17.39
N ILE A 176 16.15 0.90 16.97
CA ILE A 176 15.61 -0.16 17.82
C ILE A 176 16.57 -1.33 17.81
N SER A 177 16.71 -2.04 18.94
CA SER A 177 17.59 -3.21 19.03
C SER A 177 17.14 -4.35 18.10
N ALA A 178 18.06 -4.86 17.30
CA ALA A 178 17.84 -6.03 16.46
C ALA A 178 17.74 -7.38 17.23
N THR A 179 17.88 -7.35 18.56
CA THR A 179 17.68 -8.54 19.42
C THR A 179 16.23 -8.71 19.86
N LEU A 180 15.38 -7.70 19.62
CA LEU A 180 13.96 -7.77 19.93
C LEU A 180 13.21 -8.64 18.92
N ARG A 181 12.16 -9.31 19.38
CA ARG A 181 11.24 -10.04 18.50
C ARG A 181 10.49 -9.08 17.58
N PRO A 182 10.06 -9.48 16.38
CA PRO A 182 9.31 -8.62 15.48
C PRO A 182 8.09 -7.94 16.12
N SER A 183 7.37 -8.63 17.00
CA SER A 183 6.25 -8.05 17.74
C SER A 183 6.67 -6.89 18.65
N ASP A 184 7.85 -6.99 19.29
CA ASP A 184 8.35 -5.96 20.20
C ASP A 184 8.90 -4.77 19.43
N ILE A 185 9.52 -5.01 18.27
CA ILE A 185 9.95 -3.95 17.34
C ILE A 185 8.75 -3.11 16.88
N LEU A 186 7.63 -3.73 16.52
CA LEU A 186 6.41 -3.00 16.11
C LEU A 186 5.80 -2.17 17.23
N ARG A 187 6.03 -2.55 18.49
CA ARG A 187 5.58 -1.83 19.70
C ARG A 187 6.54 -0.74 20.15
N ALA A 188 7.79 -0.81 19.72
CA ALA A 188 8.81 0.13 20.12
C ALA A 188 8.56 1.51 19.53
N PHE A 189 9.06 2.53 20.23
CA PHE A 189 9.10 3.90 19.75
C PHE A 189 10.42 4.10 18.99
N PRO A 190 10.39 4.43 17.68
CA PRO A 190 11.59 4.85 16.97
C PRO A 190 12.21 6.09 17.64
N ILE A 191 13.52 6.29 17.48
CA ILE A 191 14.19 7.45 18.06
C ILE A 191 13.55 8.75 17.56
N ASN A 192 13.35 9.71 18.45
CA ASN A 192 12.69 11.00 18.16
C ASN A 192 11.23 10.92 17.68
N GLU A 193 10.57 9.78 17.82
CA GLU A 193 9.16 9.63 17.46
C GLU A 193 8.28 9.51 18.71
N SER A 194 7.11 10.14 18.66
CA SER A 194 6.11 10.06 19.73
C SER A 194 5.10 8.92 19.53
N SER A 195 5.17 8.23 18.41
CA SER A 195 4.32 7.09 18.07
C SER A 195 5.14 5.81 17.92
N ARG A 196 4.51 4.65 18.12
CA ARG A 196 5.12 3.36 17.90
C ARG A 196 5.35 3.11 16.41
N LEU A 197 6.29 2.22 16.08
CA LEU A 197 6.65 1.94 14.68
C LEU A 197 5.44 1.56 13.82
N LEU A 198 4.55 0.69 14.30
CA LEU A 198 3.35 0.32 13.54
C LEU A 198 2.37 1.48 13.37
N GLU A 199 2.23 2.36 14.37
CA GLU A 199 1.41 3.57 14.29
C GLU A 199 1.98 4.55 13.26
N LYS A 200 3.30 4.75 13.26
CA LYS A 200 4.02 5.56 12.28
C LYS A 200 3.73 5.07 10.86
N TRP A 201 3.84 3.77 10.59
CA TRP A 201 3.53 3.22 9.26
C TRP A 201 2.07 3.41 8.85
N LEU A 202 1.14 3.32 9.79
CA LEU A 202 -0.27 3.62 9.50
C LEU A 202 -0.48 5.10 9.12
N ASP A 203 0.27 6.01 9.74
CA ASP A 203 0.25 7.44 9.38
C ASP A 203 0.92 7.70 8.03
N GLU A 204 2.04 7.04 7.72
CA GLU A 204 2.69 7.10 6.41
C GLU A 204 1.74 6.61 5.31
N ILE A 205 1.05 5.48 5.50
CA ILE A 205 0.04 4.96 4.56
C ILE A 205 -1.10 5.98 4.37
N LYS A 206 -1.61 6.56 5.45
CA LYS A 206 -2.65 7.59 5.39
C LYS A 206 -2.20 8.80 4.59
N PHE A 207 -1.02 9.32 4.90
CA PHE A 207 -0.44 10.49 4.21
C PHE A 207 -0.28 10.24 2.71
N THR A 208 0.30 9.09 2.34
CA THR A 208 0.48 8.72 0.92
C THR A 208 -0.85 8.65 0.18
N ILE A 209 -1.86 8.04 0.77
CA ILE A 209 -3.20 7.93 0.17
C ILE A 209 -3.80 9.32 -0.06
N GLN A 210 -3.71 10.21 0.94
CA GLN A 210 -4.20 11.58 0.84
C GLN A 210 -3.49 12.35 -0.26
N TYR A 211 -2.16 12.28 -0.28
CA TYR A 211 -1.34 12.97 -1.26
C TYR A 211 -1.70 12.56 -2.70
N LEU A 212 -1.78 11.25 -2.96
CA LEU A 212 -2.11 10.72 -4.29
C LEU A 212 -3.52 11.08 -4.76
N CYS A 213 -4.46 11.31 -3.86
CA CYS A 213 -5.83 11.68 -4.20
C CYS A 213 -6.05 13.20 -4.29
N TYR A 214 -5.08 14.02 -3.85
CA TYR A 214 -5.26 15.47 -3.73
C TYR A 214 -5.20 16.17 -5.10
N GLU A 215 -4.26 15.80 -5.97
CA GLU A 215 -4.06 16.38 -7.31
C GLU A 215 -4.10 15.36 -8.44
#